data_4811bd859ae8135518aeab7783c10ef4
#
_entry.id   4811bd859ae8135518aeab7783c10ef4
#
_cell.length_a   1.000
_cell.length_b   1.000
_cell.length_c   1.000
_cell.angle_alpha   90.00
_cell.angle_beta   90.00
_cell.angle_gamma   90.00
#
_symmetry.space_group_name_H-M   'P 1'
#
loop_
_entity.id
_entity.type
_entity.pdbx_description
1 polymer ?
#
loop_
_entity_poly.entity_id
_entity_poly.type
_entity_poly.pdbx_seq_one_letter_code
_entity_poly.pdbx_strand_id
1 'polypeptide(L)'
;IYEGVIEKVEFPNKGFVWVDDQKVIVKNGIPGQKVRFMINKKRSGRAEGRLLEVLEKSPLETREPACQEFPACGGCMYQTMSYEAQKEMKERQVRELLDGAVRESMDKIGKNSDETEETEDTDKLYHWDGIYGSPIEFGYRNKMEFSFGDEYKDGPLSLGLHKKGSTYDILNTDDCKLVHPDMTKILACVREFFLERNASFYKKLQHVGYLRHLLLRRGVTSGEILVHVVTTTQEEYDLEPLKEQLLALPLEGKIVGIMHILNDSLSDVVQSDETKILYGKDYFYEELLGLKFKISTFSFFQPNSLAAEILYSKVREYVGDTRDKVVFDLYSGSGT
;
A
#
# COMPACT_ATOMS: atom_id res chain seq x y z
N ILE A 1 3.65 -16.65 -25.80
CA ILE A 1 2.84 -17.00 -24.63
C ILE A 1 3.32 -18.34 -24.13
N TYR A 2 3.48 -18.49 -22.83
CA TYR A 2 4.02 -19.67 -22.16
C TYR A 2 3.10 -20.08 -21.00
N GLU A 3 3.21 -21.30 -20.56
CA GLU A 3 2.57 -21.81 -19.36
C GLU A 3 3.62 -22.44 -18.45
N GLY A 4 3.40 -22.36 -17.14
CA GLY A 4 4.30 -22.97 -16.16
C GLY A 4 3.82 -22.76 -14.72
N VAL A 5 4.47 -23.43 -13.80
CA VAL A 5 4.16 -23.32 -12.37
C VAL A 5 5.08 -22.30 -11.73
N ILE A 6 4.52 -21.43 -10.89
CA ILE A 6 5.33 -20.54 -10.05
C ILE A 6 5.93 -21.36 -8.91
N GLU A 7 7.22 -21.62 -8.98
CA GLU A 7 7.90 -22.43 -7.98
C GLU A 7 8.13 -21.67 -6.68
N LYS A 8 8.50 -20.39 -6.79
CA LYS A 8 8.86 -19.54 -5.67
C LYS A 8 8.49 -18.09 -5.94
N VAL A 9 8.20 -17.34 -4.90
CA VAL A 9 8.04 -15.88 -4.96
C VAL A 9 9.05 -15.23 -4.03
N GLU A 10 10.02 -14.51 -4.59
CA GLU A 10 10.99 -13.71 -3.85
C GLU A 10 10.45 -12.30 -3.56
N PHE A 11 11.03 -11.66 -2.55
CA PHE A 11 10.68 -10.28 -2.17
C PHE A 11 10.92 -9.29 -3.33
N PRO A 12 10.05 -8.30 -3.53
CA PRO A 12 8.77 -8.10 -2.84
C PRO A 12 7.60 -8.89 -3.46
N ASN A 13 7.71 -9.37 -4.71
CA ASN A 13 6.64 -10.06 -5.45
C ASN A 13 7.16 -10.59 -6.79
N LYS A 14 8.30 -11.27 -6.79
CA LYS A 14 8.93 -11.83 -7.99
C LYS A 14 8.69 -13.32 -8.01
N GLY A 15 7.63 -13.78 -8.70
CA GLY A 15 7.42 -15.18 -8.98
C GLY A 15 8.42 -15.70 -10.02
N PHE A 16 8.87 -16.93 -9.89
CA PHE A 16 9.77 -17.57 -10.83
C PHE A 16 9.11 -18.77 -11.49
N VAL A 17 9.21 -18.78 -12.82
CA VAL A 17 8.79 -19.89 -13.67
C VAL A 17 9.95 -20.28 -14.57
N TRP A 18 10.18 -21.57 -14.78
CA TRP A 18 11.17 -22.06 -15.72
C TRP A 18 10.55 -22.32 -17.09
N VAL A 19 11.21 -21.85 -18.14
CA VAL A 19 10.86 -22.08 -19.55
C VAL A 19 12.14 -22.44 -20.30
N ASP A 20 12.25 -23.65 -20.82
CA ASP A 20 13.41 -24.13 -21.57
C ASP A 20 14.74 -23.81 -20.83
N ASP A 21 14.85 -24.22 -19.57
CA ASP A 21 15.98 -23.98 -18.65
C ASP A 21 16.28 -22.48 -18.37
N GLN A 22 15.43 -21.58 -18.83
CA GLN A 22 15.52 -20.15 -18.53
C GLN A 22 14.58 -19.74 -17.38
N LYS A 23 15.15 -19.12 -16.35
CA LYS A 23 14.37 -18.52 -15.24
C LYS A 23 13.66 -17.25 -15.73
N VAL A 24 12.32 -17.23 -15.65
CA VAL A 24 11.47 -16.09 -16.02
C VAL A 24 10.83 -15.52 -14.76
N ILE A 25 10.92 -14.20 -14.58
CA ILE A 25 10.27 -13.49 -13.48
C ILE A 25 8.84 -13.14 -13.91
N VAL A 26 7.84 -13.69 -13.20
CA VAL A 26 6.43 -13.38 -13.39
C VAL A 26 5.87 -12.77 -12.09
N LYS A 27 5.58 -11.48 -12.12
CA LYS A 27 5.05 -10.76 -10.95
C LYS A 27 3.58 -11.08 -10.71
N ASN A 28 3.11 -10.84 -9.47
CA ASN A 28 1.70 -10.95 -9.06
C ASN A 28 1.14 -12.37 -9.00
N GLY A 29 1.99 -13.38 -8.91
CA GLY A 29 1.56 -14.74 -8.69
C GLY A 29 1.82 -15.25 -7.29
N ILE A 30 1.28 -16.42 -6.98
CA ILE A 30 1.42 -17.13 -5.71
C ILE A 30 2.21 -18.43 -5.96
N PRO A 31 3.12 -18.85 -5.06
CA PRO A 31 3.84 -20.12 -5.23
C PRO A 31 2.86 -21.28 -5.42
N GLY A 32 3.12 -22.15 -6.38
CA GLY A 32 2.27 -23.30 -6.71
C GLY A 32 1.13 -23.01 -7.71
N GLN A 33 0.91 -21.75 -8.10
CA GLN A 33 -0.03 -21.46 -9.20
C GLN A 33 0.53 -21.92 -10.53
N LYS A 34 -0.30 -22.58 -11.36
CA LYS A 34 -0.01 -22.74 -12.78
C LYS A 34 -0.57 -21.54 -13.53
N VAL A 35 0.28 -20.87 -14.27
CA VAL A 35 -0.02 -19.58 -14.88
C VAL A 35 0.28 -19.58 -16.38
N ARG A 36 -0.49 -18.78 -17.11
CA ARG A 36 -0.20 -18.38 -18.49
C ARG A 36 0.38 -16.99 -18.47
N PHE A 37 1.50 -16.78 -19.15
CA PHE A 37 2.19 -15.50 -19.17
C PHE A 37 2.85 -15.22 -20.52
N MET A 38 3.17 -13.96 -20.76
CA MET A 38 3.86 -13.51 -21.96
C MET A 38 5.21 -12.88 -21.57
N ILE A 39 6.30 -13.38 -22.15
CA ILE A 39 7.62 -12.76 -21.95
C ILE A 39 7.65 -11.44 -22.74
N ASN A 40 7.90 -10.33 -22.04
CA ASN A 40 7.90 -8.99 -22.60
C ASN A 40 9.28 -8.32 -22.57
N LYS A 41 10.21 -8.83 -21.75
CA LYS A 41 11.59 -8.33 -21.69
C LYS A 41 12.58 -9.48 -21.59
N LYS A 42 13.65 -9.40 -22.38
CA LYS A 42 14.84 -10.24 -22.25
C LYS A 42 16.05 -9.29 -22.18
N ARG A 43 16.79 -9.29 -21.08
CA ARG A 43 18.02 -8.50 -20.89
C ARG A 43 19.03 -9.31 -20.09
N SER A 44 20.28 -9.41 -20.58
CA SER A 44 21.44 -9.92 -19.84
C SER A 44 21.15 -11.21 -19.04
N GLY A 45 20.57 -12.24 -19.69
CA GLY A 45 20.26 -13.52 -19.05
C GLY A 45 19.01 -13.53 -18.15
N ARG A 46 18.30 -12.40 -18.00
CA ARG A 46 17.03 -12.29 -17.25
C ARG A 46 15.86 -12.13 -18.19
N ALA A 47 14.80 -12.89 -17.99
CA ALA A 47 13.52 -12.75 -18.69
C ALA A 47 12.44 -12.28 -17.70
N GLU A 48 11.63 -11.30 -18.10
CA GLU A 48 10.47 -10.86 -17.36
C GLU A 48 9.21 -11.16 -18.17
N GLY A 49 8.23 -11.79 -17.51
CA GLY A 49 6.94 -12.13 -18.06
C GLY A 49 5.80 -11.36 -17.39
N ARG A 50 4.80 -11.00 -18.17
CA ARG A 50 3.52 -10.48 -17.69
C ARG A 50 2.56 -11.63 -17.48
N LEU A 51 2.03 -11.77 -16.27
CA LEU A 51 0.95 -12.70 -15.95
C LEU A 51 -0.29 -12.33 -16.78
N LEU A 52 -0.86 -13.30 -17.48
CA LEU A 52 -2.09 -13.15 -18.26
C LEU A 52 -3.26 -13.80 -17.54
N GLU A 53 -3.07 -15.02 -17.03
CA GLU A 53 -4.13 -15.84 -16.46
C GLU A 53 -3.56 -16.82 -15.43
N VAL A 54 -4.33 -17.10 -14.38
CA VAL A 54 -4.09 -18.21 -13.46
C VAL A 54 -4.92 -19.41 -13.96
N LEU A 55 -4.25 -20.45 -14.42
CA LEU A 55 -4.88 -21.67 -14.95
C LEU A 55 -5.32 -22.63 -13.84
N GLU A 56 -4.48 -22.76 -12.82
CA GLU A 56 -4.74 -23.59 -11.65
C GLU A 56 -4.35 -22.81 -10.40
N LYS A 57 -5.23 -22.80 -9.39
CA LYS A 57 -4.98 -22.17 -8.09
C LYS A 57 -3.84 -22.88 -7.36
N SER A 58 -3.12 -22.11 -6.54
CA SER A 58 -2.13 -22.67 -5.61
C SER A 58 -2.82 -23.43 -4.47
N PRO A 59 -2.20 -24.50 -3.93
CA PRO A 59 -2.65 -25.11 -2.67
C PRO A 59 -2.70 -24.14 -1.48
N LEU A 60 -1.97 -23.02 -1.55
CA LEU A 60 -2.00 -21.95 -0.54
C LEU A 60 -3.25 -21.07 -0.61
N GLU A 61 -4.01 -21.15 -1.69
CA GLU A 61 -5.24 -20.38 -1.89
C GLU A 61 -6.43 -21.12 -1.27
N THR A 62 -6.56 -21.00 0.03
CA THR A 62 -7.51 -21.78 0.85
C THR A 62 -8.80 -21.04 1.19
N ARG A 63 -8.93 -19.76 0.74
CA ARG A 63 -10.13 -18.94 1.01
C ARG A 63 -10.57 -18.13 -0.21
N GLU A 64 -11.84 -17.71 -0.20
CA GLU A 64 -12.33 -16.75 -1.17
C GLU A 64 -11.90 -15.33 -0.78
N PRO A 65 -11.66 -14.43 -1.76
CA PRO A 65 -11.29 -13.05 -1.49
C PRO A 65 -12.44 -12.30 -0.83
N ALA A 66 -12.12 -11.48 0.17
CA ALA A 66 -13.11 -10.65 0.85
C ALA A 66 -13.58 -9.43 0.05
N CYS A 67 -12.77 -8.99 -0.93
CA CYS A 67 -13.00 -7.81 -1.76
C CYS A 67 -13.48 -8.23 -3.14
N GLN A 68 -14.54 -7.60 -3.64
CA GLN A 68 -15.11 -7.88 -4.98
C GLN A 68 -14.16 -7.50 -6.13
N GLU A 69 -13.32 -6.48 -5.92
CA GLU A 69 -12.36 -6.02 -6.93
C GLU A 69 -11.09 -6.89 -7.03
N PHE A 70 -10.97 -7.92 -6.19
CA PHE A 70 -9.86 -8.87 -6.31
C PHE A 70 -10.17 -9.91 -7.42
N PRO A 71 -9.21 -10.25 -8.29
CA PRO A 71 -7.79 -9.87 -8.31
C PRO A 71 -7.47 -8.66 -9.21
N ALA A 72 -8.47 -7.96 -9.74
CA ALA A 72 -8.29 -6.88 -10.71
C ALA A 72 -7.62 -5.63 -10.10
N CYS A 73 -7.95 -5.30 -8.84
CA CYS A 73 -7.38 -4.17 -8.13
C CYS A 73 -5.90 -4.39 -7.78
N GLY A 74 -5.06 -3.36 -7.98
CA GLY A 74 -3.64 -3.37 -7.64
C GLY A 74 -3.33 -3.28 -6.14
N GLY A 75 -4.31 -3.00 -5.29
CA GLY A 75 -4.13 -2.77 -3.85
C GLY A 75 -3.81 -4.03 -3.03
N CYS A 76 -4.21 -5.22 -3.51
CA CYS A 76 -4.04 -6.49 -2.80
C CYS A 76 -3.48 -7.58 -3.69
N MET A 77 -2.64 -8.47 -3.11
CA MET A 77 -2.00 -9.56 -3.85
C MET A 77 -2.43 -10.95 -3.39
N TYR A 78 -2.70 -11.13 -2.11
CA TYR A 78 -2.74 -12.44 -1.47
C TYR A 78 -4.06 -12.72 -0.71
N GLN A 79 -5.19 -12.11 -1.10
CA GLN A 79 -6.46 -12.28 -0.39
C GLN A 79 -6.99 -13.70 -0.38
N THR A 80 -6.61 -14.53 -1.35
CA THR A 80 -6.99 -15.96 -1.42
C THR A 80 -6.17 -16.86 -0.51
N MET A 81 -5.04 -16.36 0.04
CA MET A 81 -4.23 -17.08 1.03
C MET A 81 -4.72 -16.76 2.45
N SER A 82 -4.65 -17.74 3.35
CA SER A 82 -4.83 -17.47 4.78
C SER A 82 -3.80 -16.45 5.28
N TYR A 83 -4.13 -15.70 6.34
CA TYR A 83 -3.20 -14.71 6.88
C TYR A 83 -1.91 -15.34 7.40
N GLU A 84 -2.03 -16.54 8.01
CA GLU A 84 -0.86 -17.30 8.45
C GLU A 84 0.06 -17.68 7.28
N ALA A 85 -0.51 -18.21 6.18
CA ALA A 85 0.28 -18.53 4.99
C ALA A 85 0.96 -17.29 4.36
N GLN A 86 0.30 -16.12 4.44
CA GLN A 86 0.92 -14.85 4.03
C GLN A 86 2.11 -14.47 4.92
N LYS A 87 2.00 -14.65 6.25
CA LYS A 87 3.09 -14.39 7.20
C LYS A 87 4.25 -15.33 6.96
N GLU A 88 4.01 -16.63 6.88
CA GLU A 88 5.04 -17.65 6.63
C GLU A 88 5.80 -17.39 5.32
N MET A 89 5.08 -17.00 4.26
CA MET A 89 5.72 -16.65 2.99
C MET A 89 6.61 -15.42 3.14
N LYS A 90 6.15 -14.37 3.81
CA LYS A 90 6.91 -13.14 4.05
C LYS A 90 8.11 -13.39 4.97
N GLU A 91 7.94 -14.18 6.01
CA GLU A 91 9.02 -14.58 6.91
C GLU A 91 10.15 -15.25 6.14
N ARG A 92 9.83 -16.27 5.33
CA ARG A 92 10.82 -16.94 4.47
C ARG A 92 11.53 -15.96 3.53
N GLN A 93 10.79 -15.05 2.90
CA GLN A 93 11.37 -14.04 2.00
C GLN A 93 12.37 -13.12 2.72
N VAL A 94 12.04 -12.69 3.94
CA VAL A 94 12.92 -11.80 4.73
C VAL A 94 14.15 -12.57 5.23
N ARG A 95 13.97 -13.80 5.74
CA ARG A 95 15.09 -14.65 6.16
C ARG A 95 16.06 -14.89 5.02
N GLU A 96 15.59 -15.24 3.82
CA GLU A 96 16.45 -15.43 2.65
C GLU A 96 17.28 -14.19 2.29
N LEU A 97 16.71 -12.99 2.44
CA LEU A 97 17.43 -11.74 2.21
C LEU A 97 18.52 -11.52 3.28
N LEU A 98 18.19 -11.77 4.56
CA LEU A 98 19.13 -11.63 5.67
C LEU A 98 20.26 -12.66 5.59
N ASP A 99 19.93 -13.92 5.33
CA ASP A 99 20.90 -14.99 5.15
C ASP A 99 21.89 -14.65 4.03
N GLY A 100 21.37 -14.15 2.90
CA GLY A 100 22.21 -13.70 1.79
C GLY A 100 23.15 -12.56 2.17
N ALA A 101 22.65 -11.56 2.89
CA ALA A 101 23.43 -10.41 3.32
C ALA A 101 24.50 -10.79 4.36
N VAL A 102 24.15 -11.68 5.29
CA VAL A 102 25.08 -12.17 6.33
C VAL A 102 26.20 -12.98 5.70
N ARG A 103 25.90 -13.93 4.80
CA ARG A 103 26.90 -14.71 4.07
C ARG A 103 27.85 -13.80 3.27
N GLU A 104 27.31 -12.85 2.51
CA GLU A 104 28.13 -11.88 1.77
C GLU A 104 29.06 -11.06 2.67
N SER A 105 28.60 -10.70 3.87
CA SER A 105 29.41 -9.98 4.87
C SER A 105 30.53 -10.86 5.41
N MET A 106 30.23 -12.13 5.73
CA MET A 106 31.22 -13.09 6.22
C MET A 106 32.29 -13.40 5.18
N ASP A 107 31.91 -13.59 3.92
CA ASP A 107 32.84 -13.78 2.80
C ASP A 107 33.83 -12.61 2.63
N LYS A 108 33.36 -11.38 2.89
CA LYS A 108 34.20 -10.18 2.84
C LYS A 108 35.18 -10.12 4.02
N ILE A 109 34.75 -10.54 5.20
CA ILE A 109 35.59 -10.60 6.40
C ILE A 109 36.61 -11.75 6.28
N GLY A 110 36.17 -12.96 5.87
CA GLY A 110 37.02 -14.15 5.72
C GLY A 110 38.13 -13.98 4.69
N LYS A 111 37.94 -13.18 3.65
CA LYS A 111 39.02 -12.85 2.69
C LYS A 111 40.16 -12.04 3.30
N ASN A 112 39.95 -11.48 4.49
CA ASN A 112 40.94 -10.69 5.23
C ASN A 112 41.55 -11.43 6.42
N SER A 113 41.14 -12.69 6.68
CA SER A 113 41.66 -13.54 7.76
C SER A 113 41.92 -14.97 7.28
N ASP A 114 43.09 -15.53 7.58
CA ASP A 114 43.49 -16.89 7.17
C ASP A 114 42.75 -18.02 7.93
N GLU A 115 41.81 -17.70 8.81
CA GLU A 115 41.05 -18.67 9.61
C GLU A 115 39.55 -18.37 9.52
N THR A 116 38.86 -19.09 8.63
CA THR A 116 37.36 -19.15 8.70
C THR A 116 36.91 -20.60 8.54
N GLU A 117 36.35 -21.17 9.62
CA GLU A 117 35.45 -22.32 9.51
C GLU A 117 34.23 -21.88 8.66
N GLU A 118 33.97 -22.58 7.57
CA GLU A 118 32.76 -22.41 6.77
C GLU A 118 31.54 -22.81 7.61
N THR A 119 30.89 -21.86 8.25
CA THR A 119 29.61 -22.11 8.89
C THR A 119 28.52 -21.96 7.84
N GLU A 120 28.04 -23.09 7.28
CA GLU A 120 26.90 -23.13 6.37
C GLU A 120 25.58 -22.69 7.04
N ASP A 121 25.52 -22.72 8.37
CA ASP A 121 24.34 -22.51 9.19
C ASP A 121 24.23 -21.05 9.63
N THR A 122 23.44 -20.26 8.90
CA THR A 122 23.19 -18.84 9.23
C THR A 122 22.39 -18.65 10.52
N ASP A 123 21.67 -19.67 11.01
CA ASP A 123 20.95 -19.63 12.29
C ASP A 123 21.92 -19.47 13.50
N LYS A 124 23.22 -19.74 13.32
CA LYS A 124 24.27 -19.48 14.32
C LYS A 124 24.82 -18.05 14.28
N LEU A 125 24.57 -17.31 13.20
CA LEU A 125 25.15 -15.99 12.98
C LEU A 125 24.26 -14.85 13.46
N TYR A 126 22.96 -15.07 13.55
CA TYR A 126 21.99 -14.12 14.11
C TYR A 126 20.80 -14.84 14.72
N HIS A 127 20.13 -14.19 15.68
CA HIS A 127 18.92 -14.71 16.28
C HIS A 127 17.70 -14.22 15.50
N TRP A 128 16.78 -15.14 15.18
CA TRP A 128 15.51 -14.82 14.51
C TRP A 128 14.35 -14.93 15.49
N ASP A 129 13.74 -13.78 15.83
CA ASP A 129 12.60 -13.72 16.77
C ASP A 129 11.24 -14.03 16.12
N GLY A 130 11.20 -14.28 14.80
CA GLY A 130 9.98 -14.55 14.06
C GLY A 130 9.39 -13.31 13.38
N ILE A 131 8.12 -13.43 12.93
CA ILE A 131 7.37 -12.38 12.28
C ILE A 131 6.11 -12.05 13.07
N TYR A 132 5.92 -10.77 13.37
CA TYR A 132 4.71 -10.28 14.03
C TYR A 132 3.65 -9.91 13.00
N GLY A 133 2.43 -10.38 13.21
CA GLY A 133 1.28 -10.05 12.37
C GLY A 133 0.60 -8.76 12.79
N SER A 134 -0.20 -8.18 11.87
CA SER A 134 -1.17 -7.16 12.23
C SER A 134 -2.26 -7.76 13.12
N PRO A 135 -2.74 -7.05 14.16
CA PRO A 135 -3.84 -7.52 15.00
C PRO A 135 -5.15 -7.77 14.23
N ILE A 136 -5.34 -7.06 13.12
CA ILE A 136 -6.49 -7.20 12.23
C ILE A 136 -6.04 -7.31 10.78
N GLU A 137 -6.75 -8.11 9.99
CA GLU A 137 -6.44 -8.32 8.56
C GLU A 137 -7.03 -7.22 7.65
N PHE A 138 -8.17 -6.67 8.03
CA PHE A 138 -8.96 -5.71 7.26
C PHE A 138 -9.28 -4.47 8.09
N GLY A 139 -9.63 -3.37 7.41
CA GLY A 139 -10.00 -2.11 8.06
C GLY A 139 -8.85 -1.41 8.79
N TYR A 140 -7.63 -1.89 8.64
CA TYR A 140 -6.48 -1.40 9.39
C TYR A 140 -5.89 -0.09 8.86
N ARG A 141 -6.19 0.26 7.61
CA ARG A 141 -5.51 1.35 6.92
C ARG A 141 -6.12 2.70 7.29
N ASN A 142 -5.32 3.53 7.94
CA ASN A 142 -5.72 4.85 8.43
C ASN A 142 -5.52 5.98 7.42
N LYS A 143 -4.84 5.73 6.29
CA LYS A 143 -4.63 6.67 5.19
C LYS A 143 -4.85 5.95 3.86
N MET A 144 -5.62 6.56 2.96
CA MET A 144 -5.75 6.09 1.58
C MET A 144 -5.82 7.27 0.61
N GLU A 145 -5.08 7.12 -0.48
CA GLU A 145 -5.12 8.00 -1.64
C GLU A 145 -5.85 7.27 -2.75
N PHE A 146 -7.05 7.72 -3.06
CA PHE A 146 -7.82 7.23 -4.19
C PHE A 146 -7.59 8.16 -5.39
N SER A 147 -7.54 7.60 -6.59
CA SER A 147 -7.35 8.35 -7.82
C SER A 147 -8.67 8.50 -8.57
N PHE A 148 -8.90 9.66 -9.16
CA PHE A 148 -9.91 9.84 -10.18
C PHE A 148 -9.40 9.39 -11.55
N GLY A 149 -10.28 8.83 -12.36
CA GLY A 149 -9.95 8.34 -13.70
C GLY A 149 -11.15 7.69 -14.38
N ASP A 150 -10.84 6.75 -15.27
CA ASP A 150 -11.82 5.86 -15.89
C ASP A 150 -11.32 4.40 -15.78
N GLU A 151 -12.24 3.44 -15.80
CA GLU A 151 -11.90 2.02 -15.76
C GLU A 151 -11.38 1.52 -17.12
N TYR A 152 -11.82 2.17 -18.17
CA TYR A 152 -11.41 1.93 -19.56
C TYR A 152 -11.49 3.26 -20.30
N LYS A 153 -10.70 3.40 -21.35
CA LYS A 153 -10.58 4.64 -22.12
C LYS A 153 -11.95 5.21 -22.50
N ASP A 154 -12.15 6.47 -22.15
CA ASP A 154 -13.39 7.24 -22.37
C ASP A 154 -14.63 6.64 -21.67
N GLY A 155 -14.42 5.87 -20.60
CA GLY A 155 -15.45 5.35 -19.70
C GLY A 155 -16.01 6.43 -18.77
N PRO A 156 -17.00 6.09 -17.92
CA PRO A 156 -17.54 7.00 -16.93
C PRO A 156 -16.49 7.32 -15.85
N LEU A 157 -16.69 8.45 -15.16
CA LEU A 157 -15.83 8.85 -14.04
C LEU A 157 -15.78 7.74 -12.98
N SER A 158 -14.59 7.29 -12.68
CA SER A 158 -14.28 6.35 -11.60
C SER A 158 -13.48 7.03 -10.50
N LEU A 159 -13.64 6.55 -9.27
CA LEU A 159 -12.84 6.95 -8.12
C LEU A 159 -12.45 5.71 -7.31
N GLY A 160 -11.15 5.48 -7.17
CA GLY A 160 -10.66 4.31 -6.43
C GLY A 160 -9.20 4.03 -6.66
N LEU A 161 -8.85 2.77 -6.93
CA LEU A 161 -7.47 2.33 -7.03
C LEU A 161 -7.13 1.85 -8.44
N HIS A 162 -5.85 1.92 -8.78
CA HIS A 162 -5.36 1.45 -10.07
C HIS A 162 -5.61 -0.04 -10.28
N LYS A 163 -6.04 -0.38 -11.48
CA LYS A 163 -6.12 -1.75 -11.95
C LYS A 163 -4.73 -2.38 -12.00
N LYS A 164 -4.62 -3.62 -11.59
CA LYS A 164 -3.33 -4.35 -11.55
C LYS A 164 -2.65 -4.36 -12.92
N GLY A 165 -1.43 -3.84 -12.96
CA GLY A 165 -0.65 -3.77 -14.20
C GLY A 165 -1.05 -2.63 -15.14
N SER A 166 -1.97 -1.75 -14.77
CA SER A 166 -2.29 -0.52 -15.48
C SER A 166 -1.86 0.72 -14.66
N THR A 167 -1.41 1.76 -15.37
CA THR A 167 -1.08 3.07 -14.78
C THR A 167 -2.22 4.07 -14.93
N TYR A 168 -3.18 3.76 -15.78
CA TYR A 168 -4.25 4.69 -16.17
C TYR A 168 -5.62 4.23 -15.70
N ASP A 169 -5.92 2.93 -15.77
CA ASP A 169 -7.24 2.41 -15.47
C ASP A 169 -7.51 2.44 -13.97
N ILE A 170 -8.60 3.08 -13.56
CA ILE A 170 -9.03 3.23 -12.18
C ILE A 170 -10.31 2.42 -11.96
N LEU A 171 -10.25 1.49 -11.01
CA LEU A 171 -11.42 0.72 -10.56
C LEU A 171 -12.14 1.47 -9.45
N ASN A 172 -13.48 1.46 -9.47
CA ASN A 172 -14.26 1.88 -8.31
C ASN A 172 -14.03 0.90 -7.16
N THR A 173 -13.70 1.41 -5.98
CA THR A 173 -13.34 0.58 -4.83
C THR A 173 -14.25 0.84 -3.64
N ASP A 174 -15.56 0.86 -3.89
CA ASP A 174 -16.60 1.17 -2.88
C ASP A 174 -16.66 0.14 -1.76
N ASP A 175 -16.13 -1.06 -1.98
CA ASP A 175 -16.08 -2.15 -1.00
C ASP A 175 -14.63 -2.50 -0.56
N CYS A 176 -13.73 -1.51 -0.60
CA CYS A 176 -12.34 -1.73 -0.21
C CYS A 176 -12.22 -2.18 1.24
N LYS A 177 -11.78 -3.43 1.46
CA LYS A 177 -11.65 -4.01 2.82
C LYS A 177 -10.40 -3.55 3.58
N LEU A 178 -9.46 -2.86 2.94
CA LEU A 178 -8.27 -2.35 3.62
C LEU A 178 -8.56 -1.15 4.52
N VAL A 179 -9.59 -0.37 4.20
CA VAL A 179 -9.98 0.85 4.91
C VAL A 179 -11.25 0.64 5.74
N HIS A 180 -11.47 1.51 6.70
CA HIS A 180 -12.72 1.55 7.46
C HIS A 180 -13.93 1.90 6.56
N PRO A 181 -15.15 1.35 6.81
CA PRO A 181 -16.35 1.63 6.02
C PRO A 181 -16.71 3.13 5.90
N ASP A 182 -16.34 3.96 6.86
CA ASP A 182 -16.51 5.41 6.75
C ASP A 182 -15.80 5.98 5.52
N MET A 183 -14.59 5.47 5.21
CA MET A 183 -13.80 5.96 4.09
C MET A 183 -14.42 5.57 2.74
N THR A 184 -15.04 4.39 2.64
CA THR A 184 -15.72 3.97 1.41
C THR A 184 -17.06 4.71 1.22
N LYS A 185 -17.78 5.04 2.30
CA LYS A 185 -18.98 5.92 2.22
C LYS A 185 -18.62 7.32 1.71
N ILE A 186 -17.52 7.89 2.22
CA ILE A 186 -17.01 9.19 1.77
C ILE A 186 -16.60 9.11 0.29
N LEU A 187 -15.88 8.06 -0.11
CA LEU A 187 -15.48 7.84 -1.50
C LEU A 187 -16.68 7.81 -2.43
N ALA A 188 -17.71 7.03 -2.11
CA ALA A 188 -18.93 6.95 -2.91
C ALA A 188 -19.63 8.31 -3.05
N CYS A 189 -19.80 9.03 -1.94
CA CYS A 189 -20.40 10.37 -1.93
C CYS A 189 -19.63 11.35 -2.84
N VAL A 190 -18.29 11.37 -2.73
CA VAL A 190 -17.46 12.27 -3.56
C VAL A 190 -17.55 11.89 -5.04
N ARG A 191 -17.51 10.61 -5.38
CA ARG A 191 -17.64 10.14 -6.76
C ARG A 191 -18.99 10.55 -7.36
N GLU A 192 -20.09 10.28 -6.67
CA GLU A 192 -21.44 10.60 -7.12
C GLU A 192 -21.61 12.10 -7.34
N PHE A 193 -21.15 12.93 -6.41
CA PHE A 193 -21.19 14.38 -6.53
C PHE A 193 -20.58 14.90 -7.83
N PHE A 194 -19.38 14.40 -8.19
CA PHE A 194 -18.69 14.84 -9.40
C PHE A 194 -19.20 14.17 -10.68
N LEU A 195 -19.68 12.92 -10.57
CA LEU A 195 -20.30 12.21 -11.68
C LEU A 195 -21.58 12.94 -12.18
N GLU A 196 -22.44 13.38 -11.26
CA GLU A 196 -23.65 14.14 -11.58
C GLU A 196 -23.34 15.47 -12.30
N ARG A 197 -22.19 16.04 -12.03
CA ARG A 197 -21.73 17.32 -12.62
C ARG A 197 -20.91 17.13 -13.90
N ASN A 198 -20.72 15.88 -14.35
CA ASN A 198 -19.86 15.55 -15.48
C ASN A 198 -18.45 16.17 -15.36
N ALA A 199 -17.90 16.24 -14.14
CA ALA A 199 -16.61 16.82 -13.88
C ALA A 199 -15.51 16.02 -14.57
N SER A 200 -14.54 16.71 -15.18
CA SER A 200 -13.40 16.06 -15.83
C SER A 200 -12.41 15.54 -14.80
N PHE A 201 -11.69 14.48 -15.12
CA PHE A 201 -10.51 14.04 -14.36
C PHE A 201 -9.22 14.36 -15.10
N TYR A 202 -8.13 14.55 -14.34
CA TYR A 202 -6.82 14.90 -14.89
C TYR A 202 -6.22 13.76 -15.70
N LYS A 203 -6.10 13.96 -17.01
CA LYS A 203 -5.48 13.03 -17.96
C LYS A 203 -3.98 13.23 -17.97
N LYS A 204 -3.23 12.33 -17.35
CA LYS A 204 -1.77 12.41 -17.11
C LYS A 204 -0.92 12.62 -18.37
N LEU A 205 -1.36 12.10 -19.53
CA LEU A 205 -0.62 12.25 -20.80
C LEU A 205 -0.91 13.58 -21.50
N GLN A 206 -2.11 14.13 -21.35
CA GLN A 206 -2.52 15.36 -21.97
C GLN A 206 -2.32 16.57 -21.06
N HIS A 207 -2.14 16.34 -19.76
CA HIS A 207 -2.02 17.36 -18.71
C HIS A 207 -3.26 18.28 -18.63
N VAL A 208 -4.44 17.71 -18.89
CA VAL A 208 -5.73 18.42 -18.84
C VAL A 208 -6.74 17.70 -18.00
N GLY A 209 -7.64 18.46 -17.35
CA GLY A 209 -8.73 17.98 -16.51
C GLY A 209 -8.62 18.47 -15.07
N TYR A 210 -9.69 18.28 -14.30
CA TYR A 210 -9.87 18.89 -12.99
C TYR A 210 -9.52 17.95 -11.84
N LEU A 211 -10.21 16.80 -11.72
CA LEU A 211 -10.11 15.91 -10.57
C LEU A 211 -8.84 15.08 -10.61
N ARG A 212 -8.10 15.03 -9.49
CA ARG A 212 -6.86 14.24 -9.36
C ARG A 212 -6.99 13.11 -8.35
N HIS A 213 -7.17 13.46 -7.08
CA HIS A 213 -7.16 12.48 -6.00
C HIS A 213 -8.18 12.81 -4.91
N LEU A 214 -8.60 11.77 -4.19
CA LEU A 214 -9.26 11.89 -2.91
C LEU A 214 -8.33 11.28 -1.86
N LEU A 215 -7.76 12.12 -0.98
CA LEU A 215 -6.95 11.64 0.14
C LEU A 215 -7.81 11.61 1.40
N LEU A 216 -7.94 10.44 2.01
CA LEU A 216 -8.65 10.24 3.26
C LEU A 216 -7.69 9.83 4.36
N ARG A 217 -7.87 10.39 5.55
CA ARG A 217 -7.22 9.97 6.78
C ARG A 217 -8.24 9.76 7.87
N ARG A 218 -8.08 8.70 8.66
CA ARG A 218 -8.97 8.39 9.78
C ARG A 218 -8.15 7.91 10.97
N GLY A 219 -8.30 8.57 12.11
CA GLY A 219 -7.75 8.08 13.36
C GLY A 219 -8.42 6.77 13.78
N VAL A 220 -7.64 5.77 14.11
CA VAL A 220 -8.16 4.46 14.55
C VAL A 220 -8.78 4.59 15.93
N THR A 221 -8.07 5.25 16.86
CA THR A 221 -8.51 5.45 18.24
C THR A 221 -9.52 6.60 18.38
N SER A 222 -9.26 7.74 17.70
CA SER A 222 -10.09 8.93 17.82
C SER A 222 -11.36 8.91 16.98
N GLY A 223 -11.37 8.12 15.88
CA GLY A 223 -12.43 8.17 14.88
C GLY A 223 -12.49 9.49 14.11
N GLU A 224 -11.56 10.43 14.31
CA GLU A 224 -11.50 11.70 13.58
C GLU A 224 -11.10 11.46 12.11
N ILE A 225 -11.80 12.14 11.19
CA ILE A 225 -11.61 11.95 9.75
C ILE A 225 -11.24 13.29 9.09
N LEU A 226 -10.19 13.24 8.24
CA LEU A 226 -9.87 14.33 7.32
C LEU A 226 -10.17 13.89 5.88
N VAL A 227 -10.84 14.76 5.15
CA VAL A 227 -11.19 14.59 3.74
C VAL A 227 -10.47 15.66 2.91
N HIS A 228 -9.73 15.22 1.88
CA HIS A 228 -9.01 16.13 1.01
C HIS A 228 -9.39 15.83 -0.45
N VAL A 229 -10.01 16.78 -1.11
CA VAL A 229 -10.27 16.73 -2.55
C VAL A 229 -9.14 17.44 -3.26
N VAL A 230 -8.40 16.72 -4.10
CA VAL A 230 -7.24 17.25 -4.83
C VAL A 230 -7.63 17.46 -6.28
N THR A 231 -7.46 18.69 -6.76
CA THR A 231 -7.82 19.09 -8.13
C THR A 231 -6.73 19.92 -8.77
N THR A 232 -6.87 20.18 -10.06
CA THR A 232 -6.11 21.25 -10.74
C THR A 232 -6.84 22.58 -10.62
N THR A 233 -6.22 23.66 -11.11
CA THR A 233 -6.85 24.98 -11.26
C THR A 233 -7.53 25.16 -12.62
N GLN A 234 -7.58 24.13 -13.48
CA GLN A 234 -8.08 24.24 -14.86
C GLN A 234 -9.61 24.41 -14.97
N GLU A 235 -10.34 23.95 -13.96
CA GLU A 235 -11.79 24.12 -13.83
C GLU A 235 -12.11 24.55 -12.40
N GLU A 236 -13.32 25.04 -12.19
CA GLU A 236 -13.80 25.46 -10.88
C GLU A 236 -15.21 24.91 -10.63
N TYR A 237 -15.40 24.33 -9.42
CA TYR A 237 -16.69 23.85 -8.95
C TYR A 237 -16.98 24.41 -7.56
N ASP A 238 -18.27 24.76 -7.32
CA ASP A 238 -18.73 25.06 -5.97
C ASP A 238 -18.71 23.74 -5.12
N LEU A 239 -17.88 23.71 -4.11
CA LEU A 239 -17.72 22.57 -3.21
C LEU A 239 -18.56 22.69 -1.92
N GLU A 240 -19.32 23.79 -1.75
CA GLU A 240 -20.19 23.92 -0.57
C GLU A 240 -21.25 22.82 -0.50
N PRO A 241 -21.94 22.44 -1.59
CA PRO A 241 -22.88 21.33 -1.53
C PRO A 241 -22.24 19.98 -1.24
N LEU A 242 -20.99 19.75 -1.71
CA LEU A 242 -20.25 18.54 -1.37
C LEU A 242 -19.93 18.49 0.13
N LYS A 243 -19.48 19.61 0.70
CA LYS A 243 -19.22 19.72 2.13
C LYS A 243 -20.47 19.37 2.95
N GLU A 244 -21.64 19.89 2.58
CA GLU A 244 -22.91 19.60 3.26
C GLU A 244 -23.26 18.11 3.19
N GLN A 245 -23.15 17.50 1.99
CA GLN A 245 -23.39 16.07 1.80
C GLN A 245 -22.44 15.21 2.65
N LEU A 246 -21.14 15.53 2.67
CA LEU A 246 -20.15 14.81 3.47
C LEU A 246 -20.45 14.88 4.96
N LEU A 247 -20.83 16.05 5.48
CA LEU A 247 -21.17 16.24 6.89
C LEU A 247 -22.50 15.56 7.29
N ALA A 248 -23.38 15.26 6.33
CA ALA A 248 -24.64 14.55 6.55
C ALA A 248 -24.50 13.03 6.49
N LEU A 249 -23.34 12.48 6.09
CA LEU A 249 -23.14 11.04 5.98
C LEU A 249 -23.27 10.33 7.35
N PRO A 250 -23.93 9.16 7.39
CA PRO A 250 -24.05 8.34 8.60
C PRO A 250 -22.74 7.56 8.85
N LEU A 251 -21.74 8.26 9.36
CA LEU A 251 -20.40 7.71 9.68
C LEU A 251 -20.37 7.27 11.15
N GLU A 252 -19.52 6.29 11.45
CA GLU A 252 -19.18 5.93 12.83
C GLU A 252 -18.23 6.95 13.46
N GLY A 253 -17.25 7.41 12.66
CA GLY A 253 -16.33 8.47 13.02
C GLY A 253 -16.90 9.86 12.76
N LYS A 254 -16.07 10.88 12.95
CA LYS A 254 -16.45 12.28 12.77
C LYS A 254 -15.52 12.96 11.78
N ILE A 255 -16.06 13.57 10.73
CA ILE A 255 -15.29 14.49 9.89
C ILE A 255 -14.94 15.73 10.72
N VAL A 256 -13.64 15.96 10.92
CA VAL A 256 -13.10 17.11 11.65
C VAL A 256 -12.46 18.14 10.74
N GLY A 257 -12.24 17.78 9.47
CA GLY A 257 -11.74 18.71 8.47
C GLY A 257 -12.04 18.25 7.06
N ILE A 258 -12.36 19.21 6.20
CA ILE A 258 -12.51 19.04 4.75
C ILE A 258 -11.63 20.09 4.09
N MET A 259 -10.72 19.67 3.23
CA MET A 259 -9.78 20.52 2.52
C MET A 259 -9.94 20.36 1.00
N HIS A 260 -9.82 21.47 0.30
CA HIS A 260 -9.62 21.49 -1.13
C HIS A 260 -8.16 21.82 -1.41
N ILE A 261 -7.46 20.91 -2.06
CA ILE A 261 -6.03 21.02 -2.38
C ILE A 261 -5.91 21.27 -3.88
N LEU A 262 -5.27 22.37 -4.24
CA LEU A 262 -4.89 22.67 -5.62
C LEU A 262 -3.51 22.07 -5.90
N ASN A 263 -3.38 21.38 -7.02
CA ASN A 263 -2.14 20.73 -7.44
C ASN A 263 -2.05 20.71 -8.97
N ASP A 264 -1.26 21.61 -9.51
CA ASP A 264 -1.01 21.73 -10.96
C ASP A 264 0.28 21.05 -11.41
N SER A 265 0.94 20.32 -10.51
CA SER A 265 2.17 19.61 -10.86
C SER A 265 1.94 18.57 -11.94
N LEU A 266 2.92 18.36 -12.81
CA LEU A 266 2.88 17.33 -13.85
C LEU A 266 3.02 15.92 -13.27
N SER A 267 3.63 15.81 -12.09
CA SER A 267 3.80 14.53 -11.41
C SER A 267 2.50 14.05 -10.77
N ASP A 268 2.32 12.73 -10.74
CA ASP A 268 1.16 12.09 -10.12
C ASP A 268 1.37 11.88 -8.61
N VAL A 269 1.75 12.93 -7.92
CA VAL A 269 2.00 12.93 -6.47
C VAL A 269 0.99 13.83 -5.79
N VAL A 270 0.42 13.38 -4.68
CA VAL A 270 -0.43 14.22 -3.83
C VAL A 270 0.46 15.22 -3.09
N GLN A 271 0.54 16.41 -3.64
CA GLN A 271 1.20 17.58 -3.07
C GLN A 271 0.27 18.78 -3.16
N SER A 272 0.64 19.90 -2.53
CA SER A 272 -0.20 21.09 -2.47
C SER A 272 0.57 22.30 -2.98
N ASP A 273 0.01 22.96 -3.98
CA ASP A 273 0.38 24.32 -4.37
C ASP A 273 -0.39 25.32 -3.49
N GLU A 274 -1.68 25.01 -3.19
CA GLU A 274 -2.53 25.77 -2.28
C GLU A 274 -3.50 24.82 -1.57
N THR A 275 -3.76 25.05 -0.28
CA THR A 275 -4.78 24.32 0.49
C THR A 275 -5.82 25.29 1.04
N LYS A 276 -7.10 25.05 0.68
CA LYS A 276 -8.27 25.78 1.19
C LYS A 276 -9.00 24.91 2.21
N ILE A 277 -9.20 25.38 3.42
CA ILE A 277 -10.01 24.71 4.43
C ILE A 277 -11.48 25.06 4.17
N LEU A 278 -12.26 24.04 3.76
CA LEU A 278 -13.70 24.18 3.54
C LEU A 278 -14.49 23.99 4.85
N TYR A 279 -13.93 23.16 5.76
CA TYR A 279 -14.55 22.90 7.07
C TYR A 279 -13.51 22.50 8.10
N GLY A 280 -13.69 22.96 9.32
CA GLY A 280 -13.00 22.49 10.51
C GLY A 280 -11.49 22.78 10.55
N LYS A 281 -10.68 21.76 10.74
CA LYS A 281 -9.23 21.85 10.97
C LYS A 281 -8.46 20.95 9.98
N ASP A 282 -7.19 21.26 9.74
CA ASP A 282 -6.29 20.55 8.83
C ASP A 282 -5.50 19.42 9.50
N TYR A 283 -5.89 19.01 10.69
CA TYR A 283 -5.26 17.94 11.45
C TYR A 283 -6.29 17.09 12.21
N PHE A 284 -5.88 15.88 12.56
CA PHE A 284 -6.58 15.02 13.51
C PHE A 284 -5.63 14.51 14.59
N TYR A 285 -6.18 13.89 15.61
CA TYR A 285 -5.41 13.23 16.64
C TYR A 285 -5.48 11.71 16.50
N GLU A 286 -4.34 11.05 16.72
CA GLU A 286 -4.25 9.61 16.89
C GLU A 286 -3.51 9.32 18.19
N GLU A 287 -3.81 8.20 18.81
CA GLU A 287 -3.13 7.75 20.02
C GLU A 287 -2.39 6.45 19.75
N LEU A 288 -1.12 6.37 20.12
CA LEU A 288 -0.28 5.18 20.08
C LEU A 288 0.41 5.01 21.43
N LEU A 289 0.27 3.83 22.04
CA LEU A 289 0.93 3.48 23.31
C LEU A 289 0.73 4.54 24.42
N GLY A 290 -0.46 5.17 24.47
CA GLY A 290 -0.81 6.22 25.41
C GLY A 290 -0.26 7.62 25.08
N LEU A 291 0.43 7.80 23.94
CA LEU A 291 0.91 9.08 23.46
C LEU A 291 -0.02 9.63 22.38
N LYS A 292 -0.34 10.93 22.49
CA LYS A 292 -1.24 11.62 21.56
C LYS A 292 -0.45 12.37 20.50
N PHE A 293 -0.68 11.98 19.23
CA PHE A 293 -0.04 12.57 18.06
C PHE A 293 -0.99 13.50 17.31
N LYS A 294 -0.52 14.70 16.99
CA LYS A 294 -1.21 15.62 16.08
C LYS A 294 -0.74 15.33 14.64
N ILE A 295 -1.66 14.89 13.79
CA ILE A 295 -1.34 14.46 12.43
C ILE A 295 -2.01 15.41 11.44
N SER A 296 -1.20 16.10 10.64
CA SER A 296 -1.66 16.99 9.57
C SER A 296 -1.79 16.24 8.24
N THR A 297 -2.31 16.93 7.22
CA THR A 297 -2.55 16.39 5.87
C THR A 297 -1.36 15.61 5.31
N PHE A 298 -0.16 16.19 5.37
CA PHE A 298 1.04 15.62 4.73
C PHE A 298 2.02 14.97 5.73
N SER A 299 1.73 14.97 7.02
CA SER A 299 2.57 14.28 8.01
C SER A 299 2.70 12.80 7.68
N PHE A 300 3.93 12.28 7.73
CA PHE A 300 4.11 10.84 7.72
C PHE A 300 3.55 10.25 9.01
N PHE A 301 2.81 9.19 8.89
CA PHE A 301 2.32 8.37 9.99
C PHE A 301 2.12 6.95 9.50
N GLN A 302 2.41 5.95 10.33
CA GLN A 302 2.29 4.55 9.92
C GLN A 302 0.85 4.23 9.50
N PRO A 303 0.63 3.65 8.29
CA PRO A 303 -0.72 3.42 7.76
C PRO A 303 -1.56 2.41 8.55
N ASN A 304 -0.93 1.62 9.41
CA ASN A 304 -1.58 0.66 10.30
C ASN A 304 -1.20 1.01 11.74
N SER A 305 -2.04 1.77 12.44
CA SER A 305 -1.80 2.22 13.82
C SER A 305 -1.62 1.04 14.77
N LEU A 306 -2.45 0.00 14.65
CA LEU A 306 -2.39 -1.17 15.55
C LEU A 306 -1.10 -1.98 15.37
N ALA A 307 -0.65 -2.16 14.14
CA ALA A 307 0.65 -2.82 13.89
C ALA A 307 1.83 -1.92 14.29
N ALA A 308 1.68 -0.60 14.20
CA ALA A 308 2.68 0.35 14.66
C ALA A 308 2.91 0.25 16.18
N GLU A 309 1.86 0.04 16.98
CA GLU A 309 2.01 -0.19 18.41
C GLU A 309 2.85 -1.43 18.74
N ILE A 310 2.66 -2.52 17.98
CA ILE A 310 3.50 -3.73 18.11
C ILE A 310 4.95 -3.41 17.76
N LEU A 311 5.16 -2.73 16.61
CA LEU A 311 6.50 -2.33 16.16
C LEU A 311 7.21 -1.48 17.21
N TYR A 312 6.58 -0.42 17.69
CA TYR A 312 7.20 0.49 18.67
C TYR A 312 7.36 -0.14 20.06
N SER A 313 6.48 -1.06 20.45
CA SER A 313 6.66 -1.86 21.67
C SER A 313 7.92 -2.73 21.57
N LYS A 314 8.18 -3.34 20.41
CA LYS A 314 9.40 -4.12 20.18
C LYS A 314 10.65 -3.25 20.12
N VAL A 315 10.57 -2.09 19.50
CA VAL A 315 11.69 -1.12 19.52
C VAL A 315 12.03 -0.73 20.97
N ARG A 316 11.02 -0.42 21.79
CA ARG A 316 11.24 -0.11 23.21
C ARG A 316 11.87 -1.26 24.00
N GLU A 317 11.43 -2.49 23.74
CA GLU A 317 11.99 -3.70 24.34
C GLU A 317 13.49 -3.85 24.00
N TYR A 318 13.87 -3.66 22.73
CA TYR A 318 15.26 -3.76 22.30
C TYR A 318 16.15 -2.61 22.75
N VAL A 319 15.61 -1.39 22.84
CA VAL A 319 16.33 -0.24 23.39
C VAL A 319 16.63 -0.44 24.89
N GLY A 320 15.71 -1.05 25.63
CA GLY A 320 15.88 -1.35 27.04
C GLY A 320 16.02 -0.13 27.93
N ASP A 321 16.84 -0.21 28.97
CA ASP A 321 17.07 0.90 29.93
C ASP A 321 17.94 1.99 29.29
N THR A 322 17.37 3.20 29.21
CA THR A 322 18.02 4.39 28.63
C THR A 322 18.54 5.40 29.66
N ARG A 323 18.46 5.08 30.95
CA ARG A 323 18.99 5.98 32.02
C ARG A 323 20.48 6.20 31.81
N ASP A 324 20.89 7.46 31.87
CA ASP A 324 22.28 7.89 31.67
C ASP A 324 22.89 7.52 30.30
N LYS A 325 22.04 7.26 29.29
CA LYS A 325 22.44 6.95 27.91
C LYS A 325 21.95 8.01 26.95
N VAL A 326 22.71 8.21 25.87
CA VAL A 326 22.28 9.02 24.72
C VAL A 326 21.65 8.10 23.70
N VAL A 327 20.41 8.41 23.32
CA VAL A 327 19.68 7.69 22.27
C VAL A 327 19.45 8.64 21.10
N PHE A 328 19.76 8.19 19.88
CA PHE A 328 19.50 8.94 18.67
C PHE A 328 18.37 8.26 17.90
N ASP A 329 17.33 9.02 17.60
CA ASP A 329 16.32 8.64 16.60
C ASP A 329 16.64 9.37 15.30
N LEU A 330 17.19 8.64 14.33
CA LEU A 330 17.56 9.18 13.02
C LEU A 330 16.37 9.04 12.08
N TYR A 331 16.00 10.16 11.44
CA TYR A 331 14.81 10.25 10.57
C TYR A 331 13.49 10.09 11.32
N SER A 332 13.39 10.72 12.49
CA SER A 332 12.29 10.55 13.46
C SER A 332 10.87 10.84 12.91
N GLY A 333 10.74 11.52 11.77
CA GLY A 333 9.45 11.79 11.13
C GLY A 333 8.50 12.56 12.06
N SER A 334 7.39 11.91 12.47
CA SER A 334 6.41 12.48 13.41
C SER A 334 6.84 12.37 14.88
N GLY A 335 8.01 11.81 15.15
CA GLY A 335 8.51 11.58 16.51
C GLY A 335 7.81 10.41 17.22
N THR A 336 7.37 9.42 16.44
CA THR A 336 6.66 8.23 16.96
C THR A 336 7.61 7.19 17.52
#